data_7946d5ab7661cffc87ad747179f37184
#
_entry.id   7946d5ab7661cffc87ad747179f37184
#
_cell.length_a   1.000
_cell.length_b   1.000
_cell.length_c   1.000
_cell.angle_alpha   90.00
_cell.angle_beta   90.00
_cell.angle_gamma   90.00
#
_symmetry.space_group_name_H-M   'P 1'
#
loop_
_entity.id
_entity.type
_entity.pdbx_description
1 polymer ?
#
loop_
_entity_poly.entity_id
_entity_poly.type
_entity_poly.pdbx_seq_one_letter_code
_entity_poly.pdbx_strand_id
1 'polypeptide(L)'
;GKWHLTPQAEYSSAGPFDRWPLGLGFERYYGFLGAETNHWSPELVRDNTPIIPPKNTSQGGAYHLTEDLADQAINMIRDQQQATRDKPFFLWFATGAAHAPHHVTREWFEPYAGKFDEGWEVLQQRTFERQLKLGIIPADTKLTPRPSWIPQWSTLSADERKLFARYMEVYAGFVTHTDAQIGRLLSYLSEQGLDDNTIVTLMSDNGASSEGGT
;
A
#
# COMPACT_ATOMS: atom_id res chain seq x y z
N GLY A 1 -9.47 -4.16 1.07
CA GLY A 1 -8.40 -3.19 1.28
C GLY A 1 -8.75 -2.10 2.29
N LYS A 2 -7.96 -1.03 2.33
CA LYS A 2 -8.25 0.19 3.11
C LYS A 2 -9.52 0.86 2.59
N TRP A 3 -10.43 1.22 3.51
CA TRP A 3 -11.66 1.93 3.16
C TRP A 3 -11.62 3.42 3.48
N HIS A 4 -11.46 3.77 4.74
CA HIS A 4 -11.30 5.13 5.30
C HIS A 4 -12.40 6.14 4.92
N LEU A 5 -13.60 5.67 4.56
CA LEU A 5 -14.76 6.51 4.22
C LEU A 5 -15.91 6.39 5.23
N THR A 6 -15.84 5.44 6.15
CA THR A 6 -16.78 5.31 7.26
C THR A 6 -16.33 6.20 8.42
N PRO A 7 -17.19 7.02 9.03
CA PRO A 7 -16.85 7.73 10.26
C PRO A 7 -16.51 6.77 11.41
N GLN A 8 -15.51 7.11 12.20
CA GLN A 8 -15.04 6.24 13.31
C GLN A 8 -16.15 5.85 14.29
N ALA A 9 -17.10 6.74 14.55
CA ALA A 9 -18.24 6.47 15.42
C ALA A 9 -19.17 5.34 14.89
N GLU A 10 -19.02 4.95 13.61
CA GLU A 10 -19.82 3.92 12.95
C GLU A 10 -19.05 2.61 12.72
N TYR A 11 -17.84 2.44 13.28
CA TYR A 11 -17.07 1.19 13.18
C TYR A 11 -17.64 0.06 14.07
N SER A 12 -18.89 0.22 14.51
CA SER A 12 -19.57 -0.75 15.35
C SER A 12 -20.10 -1.94 14.53
N SER A 13 -19.94 -3.15 15.06
CA SER A 13 -20.56 -4.36 14.49
C SER A 13 -22.09 -4.35 14.54
N ALA A 14 -22.69 -3.39 15.23
CA ALA A 14 -24.13 -3.15 15.27
C ALA A 14 -24.60 -2.11 14.21
N GLY A 15 -23.67 -1.56 13.42
CA GLY A 15 -23.95 -0.51 12.45
C GLY A 15 -24.06 0.89 13.08
N PRO A 16 -24.56 1.88 12.28
CA PRO A 16 -25.15 1.74 10.96
C PRO A 16 -24.17 1.34 9.87
N PHE A 17 -24.64 0.62 8.83
CA PHE A 17 -23.78 0.11 7.74
C PHE A 17 -23.91 0.90 6.43
N ASP A 18 -24.69 1.98 6.40
CA ASP A 18 -24.96 2.76 5.19
C ASP A 18 -23.70 3.35 4.54
N ARG A 19 -22.70 3.66 5.37
CA ARG A 19 -21.39 4.20 4.93
C ARG A 19 -20.25 3.19 4.94
N TRP A 20 -20.59 1.93 5.13
CA TRP A 20 -19.66 0.83 4.93
C TRP A 20 -19.59 0.45 3.45
N PRO A 21 -18.57 -0.30 3.00
CA PRO A 21 -18.41 -0.63 1.58
C PRO A 21 -19.65 -1.20 0.91
N LEU A 22 -20.33 -2.15 1.56
CA LEU A 22 -21.55 -2.77 1.02
C LEU A 22 -22.72 -1.77 0.94
N GLY A 23 -22.86 -0.89 1.92
CA GLY A 23 -23.86 0.18 1.91
C GLY A 23 -23.65 1.19 0.78
N LEU A 24 -22.41 1.33 0.30
CA LEU A 24 -22.06 2.21 -0.83
C LEU A 24 -21.96 1.48 -2.18
N GLY A 25 -22.45 0.24 -2.27
CA GLY A 25 -22.70 -0.44 -3.54
C GLY A 25 -21.66 -1.52 -3.92
N PHE A 26 -20.68 -1.81 -3.07
CA PHE A 26 -19.83 -2.98 -3.28
C PHE A 26 -20.56 -4.28 -2.92
N GLU A 27 -20.47 -5.30 -3.74
CA GLU A 27 -21.10 -6.60 -3.47
C GLU A 27 -20.33 -7.40 -2.41
N ARG A 28 -19.02 -7.16 -2.28
CA ARG A 28 -18.11 -7.82 -1.33
C ARG A 28 -17.08 -6.83 -0.81
N TYR A 29 -16.64 -7.07 0.39
CA TYR A 29 -15.56 -6.31 1.01
C TYR A 29 -14.65 -7.22 1.83
N TYR A 30 -13.36 -6.92 1.81
CA TYR A 30 -12.36 -7.47 2.72
C TYR A 30 -11.29 -6.44 2.97
N GLY A 31 -11.07 -6.09 4.24
CA GLY A 31 -10.07 -5.08 4.59
C GLY A 31 -10.32 -4.45 5.95
N PHE A 32 -9.91 -3.20 6.10
CA PHE A 32 -10.04 -2.43 7.33
C PHE A 32 -10.70 -1.07 7.06
N LEU A 33 -11.47 -0.58 8.03
CA LEU A 33 -12.27 0.64 7.87
C LEU A 33 -11.48 1.92 8.16
N GLY A 34 -10.46 1.83 9.00
CA GLY A 34 -9.67 2.97 9.47
C GLY A 34 -8.69 3.56 8.45
N ALA A 35 -8.01 4.61 8.87
CA ALA A 35 -6.95 5.26 8.09
C ALA A 35 -5.70 4.38 7.99
N GLU A 36 -5.39 3.66 9.05
CA GLU A 36 -4.23 2.79 9.19
C GLU A 36 -4.58 1.56 10.01
N THR A 37 -3.75 0.54 9.96
CA THR A 37 -3.87 -0.66 10.78
C THR A 37 -2.52 -1.36 10.93
N ASN A 38 -2.38 -2.19 11.94
CA ASN A 38 -1.22 -3.05 12.09
C ASN A 38 -1.19 -4.13 11.01
N HIS A 39 -0.08 -4.30 10.27
CA HIS A 39 0.00 -5.27 9.17
C HIS A 39 0.21 -6.72 9.61
N TRP A 40 0.65 -6.94 10.86
CA TRP A 40 0.81 -8.28 11.45
C TRP A 40 -0.44 -8.74 12.21
N SER A 41 -1.24 -7.78 12.70
CA SER A 41 -2.45 -8.01 13.49
C SER A 41 -3.49 -6.92 13.19
N PRO A 42 -4.04 -6.87 11.96
CA PRO A 42 -4.99 -5.83 11.57
C PRO A 42 -6.37 -6.04 12.18
N GLU A 43 -7.11 -4.95 12.30
CA GLU A 43 -8.55 -4.99 12.54
C GLU A 43 -9.27 -5.24 11.22
N LEU A 44 -9.68 -6.47 10.96
CA LEU A 44 -10.28 -6.86 9.70
C LEU A 44 -11.80 -6.93 9.74
N VAL A 45 -12.38 -6.59 8.60
CA VAL A 45 -13.80 -6.75 8.31
C VAL A 45 -13.97 -7.51 7.00
N ARG A 46 -14.85 -8.50 7.01
CA ARG A 46 -15.37 -9.14 5.80
C ARG A 46 -16.83 -8.76 5.65
N ASP A 47 -17.14 -8.10 4.54
CA ASP A 47 -18.45 -7.52 4.28
C ASP A 47 -18.85 -6.54 5.40
N ASN A 48 -19.80 -6.86 6.24
CA ASN A 48 -20.20 -6.06 7.41
C ASN A 48 -19.84 -6.75 8.75
N THR A 49 -18.94 -7.75 8.75
CA THR A 49 -18.62 -8.54 9.92
C THR A 49 -17.14 -8.42 10.28
N PRO A 50 -16.79 -7.94 11.49
CA PRO A 50 -15.43 -8.02 12.00
C PRO A 50 -14.94 -9.48 12.07
N ILE A 51 -13.71 -9.70 11.65
CA ILE A 51 -13.11 -11.04 11.65
C ILE A 51 -11.72 -11.03 12.30
N ILE A 52 -11.29 -12.21 12.74
CA ILE A 52 -9.93 -12.42 13.21
C ILE A 52 -9.05 -12.72 11.99
N PRO A 53 -7.87 -12.08 11.85
CA PRO A 53 -6.92 -12.39 10.79
C PRO A 53 -6.58 -13.89 10.76
N PRO A 54 -6.41 -14.50 9.57
CA PRO A 54 -5.89 -15.86 9.49
C PRO A 54 -4.50 -15.94 10.10
N LYS A 55 -4.10 -17.14 10.55
CA LYS A 55 -2.76 -17.31 11.17
C LYS A 55 -1.62 -17.16 10.18
N ASN A 56 -1.84 -17.56 8.93
CA ASN A 56 -0.85 -17.56 7.85
C ASN A 56 -1.51 -17.04 6.56
N THR A 57 -0.67 -16.58 5.61
CA THR A 57 -1.07 -16.27 4.25
C THR A 57 -0.75 -17.43 3.31
N SER A 58 -1.21 -17.39 2.07
CA SER A 58 -0.91 -18.41 1.05
C SER A 58 0.57 -18.51 0.70
N GLN A 59 1.35 -17.47 0.99
CA GLN A 59 2.80 -17.45 0.78
C GLN A 59 3.57 -18.23 1.85
N GLY A 60 2.91 -18.66 2.92
CA GLY A 60 3.54 -19.29 4.07
C GLY A 60 4.18 -18.26 5.01
N GLY A 61 4.72 -18.74 6.14
CA GLY A 61 5.29 -17.84 7.15
C GLY A 61 4.26 -17.16 8.04
N ALA A 62 4.67 -16.06 8.68
CA ALA A 62 3.79 -15.26 9.51
C ALA A 62 2.78 -14.47 8.66
N TYR A 63 1.61 -14.19 9.25
CA TYR A 63 0.59 -13.38 8.59
C TYR A 63 1.12 -11.99 8.21
N HIS A 64 0.77 -11.53 7.02
CA HIS A 64 0.96 -10.15 6.58
C HIS A 64 -0.26 -9.65 5.79
N LEU A 65 -0.78 -8.49 6.18
CA LEU A 65 -2.02 -7.92 5.63
C LEU A 65 -2.00 -7.77 4.10
N THR A 66 -0.90 -7.26 3.52
CA THR A 66 -0.84 -7.03 2.07
C THR A 66 -0.88 -8.34 1.27
N GLU A 67 -0.27 -9.40 1.80
CA GLU A 67 -0.34 -10.75 1.21
C GLU A 67 -1.77 -11.29 1.26
N ASP A 68 -2.42 -11.18 2.42
CA ASP A 68 -3.80 -11.62 2.60
C ASP A 68 -4.77 -10.83 1.71
N LEU A 69 -4.59 -9.52 1.58
CA LEU A 69 -5.39 -8.71 0.66
C LEU A 69 -5.26 -9.18 -0.79
N ALA A 70 -4.06 -9.55 -1.24
CA ALA A 70 -3.86 -10.12 -2.57
C ALA A 70 -4.52 -11.49 -2.71
N ASP A 71 -4.41 -12.36 -1.70
CA ASP A 71 -5.07 -13.66 -1.66
C ASP A 71 -6.60 -13.51 -1.76
N GLN A 72 -7.19 -12.60 -1.00
CA GLN A 72 -8.64 -12.35 -1.03
C GLN A 72 -9.10 -11.75 -2.37
N ALA A 73 -8.32 -10.84 -2.96
CA ALA A 73 -8.61 -10.29 -4.28
C ALA A 73 -8.63 -11.39 -5.35
N ILE A 74 -7.61 -12.24 -5.38
CA ILE A 74 -7.51 -13.39 -6.28
C ILE A 74 -8.70 -14.35 -6.06
N ASN A 75 -9.04 -14.65 -4.81
CA ASN A 75 -10.16 -15.52 -4.47
C ASN A 75 -11.51 -14.94 -4.94
N MET A 76 -11.73 -13.62 -4.75
CA MET A 76 -12.96 -12.95 -5.19
C MET A 76 -13.13 -13.00 -6.71
N ILE A 77 -12.05 -12.77 -7.47
CA ILE A 77 -12.07 -12.88 -8.93
C ILE A 77 -12.34 -14.33 -9.34
N ARG A 78 -11.64 -15.30 -8.74
CA ARG A 78 -11.84 -16.73 -9.03
C ARG A 78 -13.28 -17.17 -8.79
N ASP A 79 -13.84 -16.82 -7.64
CA ASP A 79 -15.22 -17.18 -7.28
C ASP A 79 -16.22 -16.60 -8.28
N GLN A 80 -16.01 -15.35 -8.69
CA GLN A 80 -16.87 -14.69 -9.67
C GLN A 80 -16.75 -15.35 -11.05
N GLN A 81 -15.53 -15.68 -11.51
CA GLN A 81 -15.32 -16.37 -12.78
C GLN A 81 -15.94 -17.78 -12.81
N GLN A 82 -15.94 -18.48 -11.67
CA GLN A 82 -16.57 -19.80 -11.56
C GLN A 82 -18.10 -19.72 -11.53
N ALA A 83 -18.66 -18.71 -10.87
CA ALA A 83 -20.11 -18.57 -10.73
C ALA A 83 -20.77 -17.93 -11.96
N THR A 84 -20.15 -16.90 -12.53
CA THR A 84 -20.72 -16.07 -13.63
C THR A 84 -19.62 -15.51 -14.49
N ARG A 85 -19.08 -16.33 -15.38
CA ARG A 85 -17.89 -16.00 -16.19
C ARG A 85 -18.05 -14.75 -17.05
N ASP A 86 -19.24 -14.51 -17.57
CA ASP A 86 -19.54 -13.38 -18.47
C ASP A 86 -19.89 -12.09 -17.73
N LYS A 87 -20.04 -12.12 -16.39
CA LYS A 87 -20.30 -10.92 -15.61
C LYS A 87 -18.99 -10.13 -15.43
N PRO A 88 -18.93 -8.86 -15.87
CA PRO A 88 -17.75 -8.04 -15.59
C PRO A 88 -17.60 -7.77 -14.10
N PHE A 89 -16.37 -7.50 -13.65
CA PHE A 89 -16.08 -7.12 -12.27
C PHE A 89 -15.41 -5.74 -12.20
N PHE A 90 -15.60 -5.08 -11.07
CA PHE A 90 -14.85 -3.92 -10.64
C PHE A 90 -14.13 -4.27 -9.32
N LEU A 91 -12.82 -4.23 -9.32
CA LEU A 91 -12.00 -4.48 -8.13
C LEU A 91 -11.28 -3.21 -7.71
N TRP A 92 -11.55 -2.73 -6.49
CA TRP A 92 -10.76 -1.69 -5.86
C TRP A 92 -9.78 -2.32 -4.88
N PHE A 93 -8.52 -2.47 -5.30
CA PHE A 93 -7.43 -3.03 -4.53
C PHE A 93 -6.64 -1.91 -3.83
N ALA A 94 -7.12 -1.43 -2.69
CA ALA A 94 -6.49 -0.37 -1.89
C ALA A 94 -5.66 -1.01 -0.77
N THR A 95 -4.34 -0.99 -0.90
CA THR A 95 -3.42 -1.52 0.13
C THR A 95 -3.32 -0.58 1.33
N GLY A 96 -2.87 -1.09 2.49
CA GLY A 96 -2.47 -0.24 3.61
C GLY A 96 -1.12 0.43 3.38
N ALA A 97 -0.28 -0.17 2.55
CA ALA A 97 0.99 0.41 2.13
C ALA A 97 0.76 1.54 1.08
N ALA A 98 1.55 2.60 1.07
CA ALA A 98 2.76 2.80 1.90
C ALA A 98 2.51 3.72 3.11
N HIS A 99 1.29 3.75 3.66
CA HIS A 99 0.99 4.47 4.90
C HIS A 99 1.71 3.80 6.10
N ALA A 100 2.06 4.57 7.13
CA ALA A 100 2.54 4.01 8.39
C ALA A 100 1.46 3.12 9.04
N PRO A 101 1.85 2.11 9.86
CA PRO A 101 3.21 1.67 10.19
C PRO A 101 3.84 0.85 9.07
N HIS A 102 5.12 1.09 8.79
CA HIS A 102 5.86 0.41 7.72
C HIS A 102 6.31 -0.99 8.17
N HIS A 103 5.36 -1.88 8.33
CA HIS A 103 5.58 -3.25 8.77
C HIS A 103 5.98 -4.13 7.59
N VAL A 104 7.22 -4.56 7.53
CA VAL A 104 7.75 -5.49 6.53
C VAL A 104 8.88 -6.32 7.12
N THR A 105 9.11 -7.54 6.65
CA THR A 105 10.18 -8.39 7.12
C THR A 105 11.54 -7.93 6.61
N ARG A 106 12.62 -8.31 7.32
CA ARG A 106 13.99 -7.87 7.04
C ARG A 106 14.42 -8.17 5.60
N GLU A 107 14.03 -9.30 5.06
CA GLU A 107 14.37 -9.74 3.70
C GLU A 107 13.97 -8.73 2.61
N TRP A 108 12.91 -7.94 2.84
CA TRP A 108 12.43 -6.93 1.89
C TRP A 108 13.20 -5.61 1.98
N PHE A 109 13.65 -5.21 3.17
CA PHE A 109 14.37 -3.94 3.30
C PHE A 109 15.90 -4.07 3.32
N GLU A 110 16.47 -5.25 3.60
CA GLU A 110 17.92 -5.46 3.58
C GLU A 110 18.57 -5.15 2.22
N PRO A 111 17.94 -5.41 1.06
CA PRO A 111 18.49 -4.99 -0.24
C PRO A 111 18.68 -3.48 -0.40
N TYR A 112 18.08 -2.68 0.48
CA TYR A 112 18.18 -1.21 0.50
C TYR A 112 19.22 -0.69 1.48
N ALA A 113 19.92 -1.55 2.21
CA ALA A 113 20.93 -1.15 3.19
C ALA A 113 21.97 -0.20 2.56
N GLY A 114 22.17 0.97 3.18
CA GLY A 114 23.12 2.01 2.75
C GLY A 114 22.69 2.84 1.53
N LYS A 115 21.54 2.56 0.91
CA LYS A 115 21.12 3.29 -0.31
C LYS A 115 20.60 4.69 -0.05
N PHE A 116 20.38 5.06 1.20
CA PHE A 116 19.83 6.36 1.61
C PHE A 116 20.77 7.16 2.51
N ASP A 117 22.05 6.74 2.64
CA ASP A 117 23.05 7.40 3.49
C ASP A 117 23.41 8.81 3.00
N GLU A 118 23.20 9.10 1.71
CA GLU A 118 23.43 10.41 1.08
C GLU A 118 22.41 11.48 1.53
N GLY A 119 21.28 11.07 2.10
CA GLY A 119 20.24 11.93 2.61
C GLY A 119 19.18 12.35 1.59
N TRP A 120 18.18 13.07 2.13
CA TRP A 120 16.97 13.39 1.37
C TRP A 120 17.15 14.44 0.29
N GLU A 121 18.04 15.45 0.46
CA GLU A 121 18.29 16.43 -0.60
C GLU A 121 18.89 15.79 -1.84
N VAL A 122 19.87 14.89 -1.65
CA VAL A 122 20.51 14.16 -2.76
C VAL A 122 19.51 13.23 -3.42
N LEU A 123 18.71 12.52 -2.64
CA LEU A 123 17.66 11.64 -3.15
C LEU A 123 16.62 12.43 -3.95
N GLN A 124 16.16 13.58 -3.45
CA GLN A 124 15.19 14.45 -4.10
C GLN A 124 15.73 14.94 -5.45
N GLN A 125 16.96 15.46 -5.48
CA GLN A 125 17.61 15.95 -6.69
C GLN A 125 17.74 14.84 -7.75
N ARG A 126 18.26 13.68 -7.36
CA ARG A 126 18.42 12.52 -8.24
C ARG A 126 17.08 12.01 -8.80
N THR A 127 16.05 12.00 -7.97
CA THR A 127 14.69 11.62 -8.39
C THR A 127 14.13 12.62 -9.40
N PHE A 128 14.28 13.91 -9.14
CA PHE A 128 13.84 14.98 -10.03
C PHE A 128 14.53 14.90 -11.41
N GLU A 129 15.86 14.76 -11.44
CA GLU A 129 16.63 14.60 -12.68
C GLU A 129 16.19 13.37 -13.48
N ARG A 130 15.93 12.26 -12.78
CA ARG A 130 15.43 11.04 -13.40
C ARG A 130 14.02 11.23 -13.99
N GLN A 131 13.12 11.92 -13.30
CA GLN A 131 11.77 12.22 -13.79
C GLN A 131 11.79 13.12 -15.04
N LEU A 132 12.65 14.15 -15.07
CA LEU A 132 12.87 14.97 -16.26
C LEU A 132 13.38 14.12 -17.43
N LYS A 133 14.41 13.30 -17.19
CA LYS A 133 15.00 12.41 -18.21
C LYS A 133 14.00 11.42 -18.80
N LEU A 134 13.09 10.92 -17.98
CA LEU A 134 12.05 9.96 -18.40
C LEU A 134 10.80 10.63 -18.99
N GLY A 135 10.73 11.96 -18.98
CA GLY A 135 9.57 12.71 -19.46
C GLY A 135 8.32 12.55 -18.58
N ILE A 136 8.50 12.14 -17.31
CA ILE A 136 7.39 11.98 -16.35
C ILE A 136 6.85 13.33 -15.90
N ILE A 137 7.71 14.35 -15.87
CA ILE A 137 7.38 15.73 -15.55
C ILE A 137 7.79 16.65 -16.72
N PRO A 138 7.10 17.80 -16.93
CA PRO A 138 7.45 18.77 -17.95
C PRO A 138 8.90 19.26 -17.81
N ALA A 139 9.56 19.53 -18.95
CA ALA A 139 10.97 19.93 -18.99
C ALA A 139 11.27 21.27 -18.27
N ASP A 140 10.27 22.12 -18.14
CA ASP A 140 10.34 23.42 -17.45
C ASP A 140 9.99 23.34 -15.95
N THR A 141 9.71 22.15 -15.43
CA THR A 141 9.43 21.92 -14.00
C THR A 141 10.63 22.36 -13.16
N LYS A 142 10.34 23.06 -12.07
CA LYS A 142 11.35 23.47 -11.09
C LYS A 142 11.26 22.61 -9.84
N LEU A 143 12.41 22.15 -9.38
CA LEU A 143 12.47 21.43 -8.11
C LEU A 143 12.00 22.32 -6.96
N THR A 144 11.04 21.84 -6.18
CA THR A 144 10.57 22.52 -4.98
C THR A 144 11.69 22.58 -3.94
N PRO A 145 11.97 23.75 -3.34
CA PRO A 145 12.95 23.84 -2.27
C PRO A 145 12.52 23.02 -1.06
N ARG A 146 13.51 22.53 -0.30
CA ARG A 146 13.25 21.84 0.95
C ARG A 146 12.43 22.75 1.89
N PRO A 147 11.34 22.27 2.50
CA PRO A 147 10.58 23.03 3.50
C PRO A 147 11.48 23.45 4.67
N SER A 148 11.30 24.68 5.18
CA SER A 148 12.16 25.25 6.23
C SER A 148 12.09 24.47 7.56
N TRP A 149 11.00 23.76 7.80
CA TRP A 149 10.80 22.96 9.02
C TRP A 149 11.45 21.57 8.94
N ILE A 150 11.94 21.13 7.76
CA ILE A 150 12.75 19.92 7.63
C ILE A 150 14.23 20.34 7.78
N PRO A 151 15.01 19.79 8.72
CA PRO A 151 16.43 20.11 8.86
C PRO A 151 17.23 19.69 7.63
N GLN A 152 18.36 20.35 7.37
CA GLN A 152 19.31 19.88 6.36
C GLN A 152 19.95 18.57 6.82
N TRP A 153 20.10 17.61 5.92
CA TRP A 153 20.75 16.33 6.22
C TRP A 153 22.14 16.51 6.85
N SER A 154 22.90 17.45 6.35
CA SER A 154 24.25 17.75 6.83
C SER A 154 24.29 18.27 8.27
N THR A 155 23.19 18.81 8.80
CA THR A 155 23.10 19.34 10.17
C THR A 155 22.71 18.29 11.21
N LEU A 156 22.28 17.11 10.76
CA LEU A 156 21.93 16.00 11.63
C LEU A 156 23.17 15.36 12.27
N SER A 157 23.01 14.82 13.46
CA SER A 157 24.00 13.97 14.11
C SER A 157 24.20 12.66 13.32
N ALA A 158 25.28 11.94 13.60
CA ALA A 158 25.54 10.66 12.98
C ALA A 158 24.44 9.62 13.26
N ASP A 159 23.90 9.63 14.48
CA ASP A 159 22.85 8.70 14.89
C ASP A 159 21.51 9.03 14.23
N GLU A 160 21.14 10.30 14.12
CA GLU A 160 19.94 10.73 13.39
C GLU A 160 20.02 10.35 11.91
N ARG A 161 21.15 10.62 11.25
CA ARG A 161 21.34 10.20 9.84
C ARG A 161 21.19 8.69 9.66
N LYS A 162 21.78 7.91 10.56
CA LYS A 162 21.65 6.44 10.54
C LYS A 162 20.21 5.99 10.74
N LEU A 163 19.50 6.62 11.66
CA LEU A 163 18.08 6.32 11.95
C LEU A 163 17.18 6.65 10.76
N PHE A 164 17.31 7.85 10.20
CA PHE A 164 16.47 8.27 9.06
C PHE A 164 16.79 7.50 7.78
N ALA A 165 18.07 7.15 7.55
CA ALA A 165 18.42 6.26 6.44
C ALA A 165 17.75 4.89 6.61
N ARG A 166 17.74 4.34 7.83
CA ARG A 166 17.07 3.07 8.12
C ARG A 166 15.54 3.17 7.92
N TYR A 167 14.90 4.27 8.29
CA TYR A 167 13.47 4.45 8.00
C TYR A 167 13.18 4.42 6.51
N MET A 168 14.01 5.06 5.68
CA MET A 168 13.87 5.01 4.23
C MET A 168 14.10 3.62 3.64
N GLU A 169 15.05 2.85 4.18
CA GLU A 169 15.28 1.46 3.78
C GLU A 169 14.04 0.59 4.04
N VAL A 170 13.45 0.71 5.24
CA VAL A 170 12.22 -0.01 5.62
C VAL A 170 11.05 0.42 4.74
N TYR A 171 10.87 1.72 4.51
CA TYR A 171 9.84 2.24 3.60
C TYR A 171 10.00 1.67 2.18
N ALA A 172 11.20 1.70 1.62
CA ALA A 172 11.48 1.16 0.29
C ALA A 172 11.20 -0.35 0.20
N GLY A 173 11.59 -1.11 1.23
CA GLY A 173 11.27 -2.52 1.36
C GLY A 173 9.76 -2.79 1.43
N PHE A 174 9.04 -1.95 2.17
CA PHE A 174 7.58 -2.06 2.29
C PHE A 174 6.86 -1.78 0.96
N VAL A 175 7.31 -0.78 0.20
CA VAL A 175 6.80 -0.51 -1.15
C VAL A 175 7.11 -1.68 -2.09
N THR A 176 8.32 -2.22 -2.05
CA THR A 176 8.73 -3.37 -2.88
C THR A 176 7.92 -4.63 -2.56
N HIS A 177 7.66 -4.90 -1.28
CA HIS A 177 6.79 -6.00 -0.87
C HIS A 177 5.36 -5.82 -1.44
N THR A 178 4.84 -4.62 -1.37
CA THR A 178 3.50 -4.30 -1.91
C THR A 178 3.44 -4.47 -3.43
N ASP A 179 4.46 -4.00 -4.15
CA ASP A 179 4.59 -4.19 -5.59
C ASP A 179 4.60 -5.67 -5.97
N ALA A 180 5.33 -6.50 -5.22
CA ALA A 180 5.32 -7.95 -5.41
C ALA A 180 3.92 -8.56 -5.23
N GLN A 181 3.11 -8.08 -4.28
CA GLN A 181 1.76 -8.57 -4.08
C GLN A 181 0.79 -8.09 -5.19
N ILE A 182 0.97 -6.88 -5.70
CA ILE A 182 0.27 -6.40 -6.90
C ILE A 182 0.66 -7.27 -8.10
N GLY A 183 1.94 -7.59 -8.25
CA GLY A 183 2.44 -8.49 -9.28
C GLY A 183 1.77 -9.85 -9.27
N ARG A 184 1.52 -10.43 -8.08
CA ARG A 184 0.76 -11.70 -7.95
C ARG A 184 -0.66 -11.59 -8.50
N LEU A 185 -1.36 -10.50 -8.20
CA LEU A 185 -2.71 -10.27 -8.70
C LEU A 185 -2.71 -10.12 -10.23
N LEU A 186 -1.77 -9.37 -10.79
CA LEU A 186 -1.63 -9.21 -12.25
C LEU A 186 -1.27 -10.54 -12.95
N SER A 187 -0.35 -11.31 -12.37
CA SER A 187 -0.01 -12.64 -12.88
C SER A 187 -1.24 -13.56 -12.92
N TYR A 188 -2.06 -13.53 -11.86
CA TYR A 188 -3.29 -14.31 -11.83
C TYR A 188 -4.26 -13.90 -12.95
N LEU A 189 -4.43 -12.61 -13.24
CA LEU A 189 -5.27 -12.13 -14.36
C LEU A 189 -4.76 -12.68 -15.68
N SER A 190 -3.45 -12.65 -15.92
CA SER A 190 -2.83 -13.16 -17.15
C SER A 190 -2.96 -14.69 -17.27
N GLU A 191 -2.70 -15.43 -16.20
CA GLU A 191 -2.87 -16.89 -16.15
C GLU A 191 -4.31 -17.35 -16.45
N GLN A 192 -5.30 -16.52 -16.12
CA GLN A 192 -6.70 -16.78 -16.40
C GLN A 192 -7.15 -16.25 -17.78
N GLY A 193 -6.26 -15.60 -18.54
CA GLY A 193 -6.59 -14.97 -19.83
C GLY A 193 -7.58 -13.82 -19.70
N LEU A 194 -7.51 -13.07 -18.59
CA LEU A 194 -8.40 -11.92 -18.30
C LEU A 194 -7.74 -10.59 -18.63
N ASP A 195 -6.43 -10.54 -18.81
CA ASP A 195 -5.62 -9.35 -19.00
C ASP A 195 -5.98 -8.58 -20.28
N ASP A 196 -6.24 -9.28 -21.40
CA ASP A 196 -6.62 -8.64 -22.67
C ASP A 196 -7.97 -7.89 -22.61
N ASN A 197 -8.81 -8.20 -21.63
CA ASN A 197 -10.14 -7.59 -21.46
C ASN A 197 -10.32 -6.94 -20.08
N THR A 198 -9.22 -6.57 -19.43
CA THR A 198 -9.23 -5.89 -18.11
C THR A 198 -8.43 -4.61 -18.19
N ILE A 199 -9.07 -3.49 -17.85
CA ILE A 199 -8.35 -2.20 -17.67
C ILE A 199 -7.76 -2.20 -16.28
N VAL A 200 -6.42 -2.10 -16.19
CA VAL A 200 -5.70 -1.94 -14.93
C VAL A 200 -5.26 -0.49 -14.77
N THR A 201 -5.72 0.15 -13.71
CA THR A 201 -5.29 1.50 -13.35
C THR A 201 -4.49 1.45 -12.06
N LEU A 202 -3.23 1.91 -12.11
CA LEU A 202 -2.39 2.10 -10.94
C LEU A 202 -2.25 3.60 -10.64
N MET A 203 -2.51 3.99 -9.40
CA MET A 203 -2.35 5.38 -8.97
C MET A 203 -1.82 5.46 -7.54
N SER A 204 -1.12 6.54 -7.24
CA SER A 204 -0.86 7.00 -5.88
C SER A 204 -1.75 8.21 -5.63
N ASP A 205 -2.48 8.21 -4.51
CA ASP A 205 -3.39 9.31 -4.13
C ASP A 205 -2.64 10.55 -3.63
N ASN A 206 -1.44 10.33 -3.05
CA ASN A 206 -0.55 11.39 -2.56
C ASN A 206 0.89 10.88 -2.52
N GLY A 207 1.81 11.72 -2.09
CA GLY A 207 3.20 11.34 -1.79
C GLY A 207 3.32 10.58 -0.48
N ALA A 208 4.57 10.31 -0.06
CA ALA A 208 4.85 9.66 1.21
C ALA A 208 4.20 10.45 2.38
N SER A 209 3.56 9.71 3.30
CA SER A 209 2.97 10.29 4.49
C SER A 209 4.03 10.84 5.42
N SER A 210 3.75 12.01 6.04
CA SER A 210 4.56 12.56 7.12
C SER A 210 4.14 12.05 8.50
N GLU A 211 3.18 11.14 8.54
CA GLU A 211 2.71 10.54 9.79
C GLU A 211 3.77 9.64 10.40
N GLY A 212 3.97 9.80 11.69
CA GLY A 212 5.08 9.22 12.40
C GLY A 212 6.07 10.25 12.91
N GLY A 213 5.94 11.47 12.41
CA GLY A 213 6.56 12.68 12.94
C GLY A 213 8.09 12.67 12.98
N THR A 214 8.65 13.79 13.32
CA THR A 214 10.02 13.96 13.81
C THR A 214 10.03 13.92 15.33
#